data_607ca0ca1d1a341a84f7434b3bfe4cd2
#
_entry.id   607ca0ca1d1a341a84f7434b3bfe4cd2
#
_cell.length_a   1.000
_cell.length_b   1.000
_cell.length_c   1.000
_cell.angle_alpha   90.00
_cell.angle_beta   90.00
_cell.angle_gamma   90.00
#
_symmetry.space_group_name_H-M   'P 1'
#
loop_
_entity.id
_entity.type
_entity.pdbx_description
1 polymer ?
#
loop_
_entity_poly.entity_id
_entity_poly.type
_entity_poly.pdbx_seq_one_letter_code
_entity_poly.pdbx_strand_id
1 'polypeptide(L)'
;MDVMMPVMDGAKLCKLVKQNLRTCHIPIYMLSAKADIKYQLEGLQVGADDYIAKPFSMAILKAKIMNMLRTRHRIFEHYSNTTEIEPEKLTNNTMDEELLRKAIAVIERNMDNVEFSTEQFAREMNMSRSNLHLKLKAITGKSAIDFIHKIRFNRACQL
;
A
#
# COMPACT_ATOMS: atom_id res chain seq x y z
N MET A 1 9.75 -6.27 12.97
CA MET A 1 10.36 -7.54 12.50
C MET A 1 11.83 -7.54 12.91
N ASP A 2 12.30 -8.59 13.55
CA ASP A 2 13.73 -8.72 13.93
C ASP A 2 14.58 -9.04 12.69
N VAL A 3 15.77 -8.47 12.60
CA VAL A 3 16.72 -8.78 11.51
C VAL A 3 17.32 -10.16 11.72
N MET A 4 17.71 -10.49 12.95
CA MET A 4 18.33 -11.79 13.27
C MET A 4 17.28 -12.79 13.75
N MET A 5 16.83 -13.67 12.87
CA MET A 5 15.89 -14.74 13.19
C MET A 5 16.49 -16.11 12.82
N PRO A 6 16.13 -17.20 13.57
CA PRO A 6 16.83 -18.49 13.43
C PRO A 6 16.68 -19.19 12.07
N VAL A 7 15.55 -19.08 11.40
CA VAL A 7 15.23 -19.85 10.17
C VAL A 7 15.37 -18.99 8.92
N MET A 8 15.00 -17.72 9.00
CA MET A 8 15.04 -16.78 7.89
C MET A 8 15.46 -15.41 8.38
N ASP A 9 16.43 -14.81 7.74
CA ASP A 9 16.84 -13.43 7.98
C ASP A 9 15.67 -12.46 7.75
N GLY A 10 15.52 -11.49 8.64
CA GLY A 10 14.48 -10.47 8.53
C GLY A 10 14.55 -9.65 7.23
N ALA A 11 15.74 -9.36 6.72
CA ALA A 11 15.89 -8.67 5.45
C ALA A 11 15.33 -9.51 4.29
N LYS A 12 15.60 -10.81 4.28
CA LYS A 12 15.03 -11.75 3.29
C LYS A 12 13.52 -11.84 3.40
N LEU A 13 12.98 -11.92 4.63
CA LEU A 13 11.54 -11.91 4.85
C LEU A 13 10.91 -10.59 4.41
N CYS A 14 11.51 -9.46 4.73
CA CYS A 14 11.06 -8.14 4.28
C CYS A 14 10.94 -8.10 2.75
N LYS A 15 11.99 -8.52 2.05
CA LYS A 15 12.02 -8.58 0.60
C LYS A 15 10.87 -9.44 0.04
N LEU A 16 10.64 -10.63 0.59
CA LEU A 16 9.55 -11.50 0.17
C LEU A 16 8.17 -10.86 0.38
N VAL A 17 7.95 -10.22 1.53
CA VAL A 17 6.70 -9.51 1.83
C VAL A 17 6.49 -8.33 0.89
N LYS A 18 7.54 -7.56 0.62
CA LYS A 18 7.47 -6.37 -0.25
C LYS A 18 7.39 -6.70 -1.74
N GLN A 19 7.87 -7.86 -2.15
CA GLN A 19 7.76 -8.34 -3.54
C GLN A 19 6.45 -9.08 -3.85
N ASN A 20 5.61 -9.33 -2.86
CA ASN A 20 4.34 -10.00 -3.06
C ASN A 20 3.21 -8.96 -3.14
N LEU A 21 2.47 -8.95 -4.26
CA LEU A 21 1.37 -8.00 -4.52
C LEU A 21 0.32 -7.97 -3.38
N ARG A 22 0.10 -9.09 -2.69
CA ARG A 22 -0.87 -9.18 -1.58
C ARG A 22 -0.40 -8.52 -0.30
N THR A 23 0.91 -8.35 -0.11
CA THR A 23 1.52 -7.93 1.16
C THR A 23 2.43 -6.72 1.05
N CYS A 24 2.79 -6.27 -0.16
CA CYS A 24 3.73 -5.17 -0.36
C CYS A 24 3.28 -3.84 0.28
N HIS A 25 1.97 -3.62 0.45
CA HIS A 25 1.42 -2.45 1.13
C HIS A 25 1.57 -2.47 2.66
N ILE A 26 1.96 -3.60 3.24
CA ILE A 26 2.09 -3.74 4.72
C ILE A 26 3.35 -3.00 5.16
N PRO A 27 3.24 -2.03 6.08
CA PRO A 27 4.41 -1.33 6.61
C PRO A 27 5.28 -2.28 7.45
N ILE A 28 6.59 -2.21 7.24
CA ILE A 28 7.57 -3.06 7.92
C ILE A 28 8.59 -2.18 8.62
N TYR A 29 8.68 -2.32 9.94
CA TYR A 29 9.74 -1.76 10.77
C TYR A 29 10.76 -2.86 11.09
N MET A 30 12.02 -2.65 10.70
CA MET A 30 13.10 -3.56 11.01
C MET A 30 13.66 -3.26 12.40
N LEU A 31 13.84 -4.28 13.21
CA LEU A 31 14.45 -4.17 14.55
C LEU A 31 15.80 -4.88 14.55
N SER A 32 16.88 -4.22 14.94
CA SER A 32 18.21 -4.85 14.96
C SER A 32 19.04 -4.42 16.13
N ALA A 33 19.84 -5.36 16.66
CA ALA A 33 20.89 -5.09 17.64
C ALA A 33 22.12 -4.36 17.03
N LYS A 34 22.22 -4.33 15.68
CA LYS A 34 23.32 -3.67 14.99
C LYS A 34 22.94 -2.23 14.65
N ALA A 35 23.63 -1.27 15.25
CA ALA A 35 23.49 0.16 14.97
C ALA A 35 24.29 0.62 13.73
N ASP A 36 24.97 -0.31 13.04
CA ASP A 36 25.81 0.00 11.89
C ASP A 36 24.98 0.53 10.72
N ILE A 37 25.37 1.65 10.17
CA ILE A 37 24.75 2.33 9.05
C ILE A 37 24.58 1.39 7.84
N LYS A 38 25.52 0.49 7.62
CA LYS A 38 25.46 -0.49 6.53
C LYS A 38 24.21 -1.38 6.61
N TYR A 39 23.91 -1.93 7.78
CA TYR A 39 22.70 -2.76 7.97
C TYR A 39 21.41 -1.97 7.93
N GLN A 40 21.44 -0.69 8.34
CA GLN A 40 20.29 0.20 8.19
C GLN A 40 19.99 0.46 6.71
N LEU A 41 21.03 0.76 5.93
CA LEU A 41 20.90 0.97 4.48
C LEU A 41 20.43 -0.30 3.77
N GLU A 42 20.98 -1.46 4.08
CA GLU A 42 20.52 -2.75 3.53
C GLU A 42 19.04 -3.01 3.85
N GLY A 43 18.60 -2.74 5.10
CA GLY A 43 17.21 -2.88 5.51
C GLY A 43 16.26 -1.97 4.72
N LEU A 44 16.64 -0.73 4.48
CA LEU A 44 15.86 0.22 3.69
C LEU A 44 15.86 -0.15 2.20
N GLN A 45 16.99 -0.62 1.67
CA GLN A 45 17.10 -1.06 0.25
C GLN A 45 16.22 -2.28 -0.07
N VAL A 46 15.95 -3.16 0.90
CA VAL A 46 15.01 -4.28 0.70
C VAL A 46 13.54 -3.87 0.81
N GLY A 47 13.26 -2.59 1.02
CA GLY A 47 11.92 -2.01 1.05
C GLY A 47 11.28 -1.90 2.43
N ALA A 48 12.04 -1.98 3.52
CA ALA A 48 11.53 -1.65 4.85
C ALA A 48 11.13 -0.16 4.92
N ASP A 49 10.04 0.13 5.61
CA ASP A 49 9.53 1.50 5.75
C ASP A 49 10.33 2.28 6.81
N ASP A 50 10.90 1.61 7.79
CA ASP A 50 11.78 2.23 8.80
C ASP A 50 12.63 1.18 9.52
N TYR A 51 13.63 1.65 10.25
CA TYR A 51 14.58 0.86 11.00
C TYR A 51 14.71 1.38 12.44
N ILE A 52 14.78 0.46 13.41
CA ILE A 52 14.91 0.79 14.83
C ILE A 52 16.01 -0.06 15.45
N ALA A 53 17.04 0.60 15.97
CA ALA A 53 18.14 -0.06 16.68
C ALA A 53 17.71 -0.49 18.08
N LYS A 54 18.14 -1.69 18.50
CA LYS A 54 18.02 -2.20 19.87
C LYS A 54 19.25 -1.75 20.69
N PRO A 55 19.08 -1.38 21.97
CA PRO A 55 17.84 -1.28 22.72
C PRO A 55 17.04 -0.03 22.30
N PHE A 56 15.71 -0.15 22.20
CA PHE A 56 14.83 0.96 21.85
C PHE A 56 13.84 1.28 22.97
N SER A 57 13.46 2.54 23.06
CA SER A 57 12.36 2.98 23.91
C SER A 57 11.00 2.63 23.29
N MET A 58 10.11 2.03 24.09
CA MET A 58 8.73 1.78 23.67
C MET A 58 7.99 3.07 23.30
N ALA A 59 8.34 4.20 23.92
CA ALA A 59 7.79 5.50 23.58
C ALA A 59 8.19 5.93 22.15
N ILE A 60 9.45 5.71 21.75
CA ILE A 60 9.93 5.99 20.38
C ILE A 60 9.24 5.07 19.37
N LEU A 61 9.15 3.77 19.65
CA LEU A 61 8.46 2.82 18.76
C LEU A 61 7.00 3.24 18.56
N LYS A 62 6.29 3.53 19.66
CA LYS A 62 4.89 3.99 19.61
C LYS A 62 4.76 5.30 18.80
N ALA A 63 5.64 6.27 19.03
CA ALA A 63 5.62 7.54 18.30
C ALA A 63 5.81 7.35 16.79
N LYS A 64 6.76 6.50 16.36
CA LYS A 64 7.00 6.18 14.96
C LYS A 64 5.77 5.51 14.31
N ILE A 65 5.17 4.51 14.97
CA ILE A 65 3.96 3.84 14.48
C ILE A 65 2.81 4.84 14.36
N MET A 66 2.57 5.66 15.38
CA MET A 66 1.49 6.65 15.34
C MET A 66 1.70 7.71 14.26
N ASN A 67 2.94 8.13 14.03
CA ASN A 67 3.26 9.07 12.96
C ASN A 67 2.98 8.47 11.57
N MET A 68 3.37 7.23 11.35
CA MET A 68 3.08 6.50 10.11
C MET A 68 1.56 6.38 9.86
N LEU A 69 0.79 6.00 10.88
CA LEU A 69 -0.66 5.88 10.78
C LEU A 69 -1.31 7.23 10.46
N ARG A 70 -0.87 8.32 11.09
CA ARG A 70 -1.35 9.69 10.81
C ARG A 70 -1.03 10.13 9.38
N THR A 71 0.17 9.82 8.89
CA THR A 71 0.57 10.15 7.51
C THR A 71 -0.34 9.42 6.51
N ARG A 72 -0.58 8.12 6.70
CA ARG A 72 -1.52 7.36 5.86
C ARG A 72 -2.94 7.93 5.92
N HIS A 73 -3.40 8.28 7.10
CA HIS A 73 -4.74 8.87 7.25
C HIS A 73 -4.87 10.18 6.47
N ARG A 74 -3.88 11.08 6.55
CA ARG A 74 -3.86 12.33 5.78
C ARG A 74 -3.86 12.07 4.27
N ILE A 75 -3.12 11.08 3.79
CA ILE A 75 -3.12 10.68 2.38
C ILE A 75 -4.54 10.24 1.97
N PHE A 76 -5.21 9.42 2.78
CA PHE A 76 -6.57 8.96 2.50
C PHE A 76 -7.60 10.09 2.53
N GLU A 77 -7.50 11.02 3.48
CA GLU A 77 -8.37 12.20 3.55
C GLU A 77 -8.17 13.10 2.32
N HIS A 78 -6.93 13.37 1.96
CA HIS A 78 -6.62 14.16 0.77
C HIS A 78 -7.20 13.50 -0.49
N TYR A 79 -6.98 12.20 -0.67
CA TYR A 79 -7.54 11.43 -1.78
C TYR A 79 -9.08 11.45 -1.81
N SER A 80 -9.73 11.43 -0.64
CA SER A 80 -11.19 11.46 -0.57
C SER A 80 -11.77 12.80 -1.05
N ASN A 81 -11.01 13.88 -0.91
CA ASN A 81 -11.44 15.25 -1.21
C ASN A 81 -10.97 15.77 -2.58
N THR A 82 -10.05 15.07 -3.25
CA THR A 82 -9.52 15.46 -4.57
C THR A 82 -10.29 14.81 -5.71
N THR A 83 -10.47 15.55 -6.80
CA THR A 83 -11.10 15.07 -8.05
C THR A 83 -10.12 14.29 -8.92
N GLU A 84 -8.83 14.52 -8.78
CA GLU A 84 -7.80 13.81 -9.54
C GLU A 84 -7.18 12.69 -8.69
N ILE A 85 -7.02 11.53 -9.32
CA ILE A 85 -6.41 10.36 -8.71
C ILE A 85 -5.01 10.21 -9.29
N GLU A 86 -4.02 10.58 -8.48
CA GLU A 86 -2.61 10.42 -8.82
C GLU A 86 -2.06 9.21 -8.04
N PRO A 87 -1.89 8.04 -8.68
CA PRO A 87 -1.41 6.82 -8.03
C PRO A 87 -0.09 7.03 -7.27
N GLU A 88 0.80 7.86 -7.80
CA GLU A 88 2.11 8.17 -7.23
C GLU A 88 2.03 8.84 -5.84
N LYS A 89 0.96 9.59 -5.60
CA LYS A 89 0.73 10.26 -4.31
C LYS A 89 0.08 9.35 -3.26
N LEU A 90 -0.50 8.24 -3.68
CA LEU A 90 -1.20 7.29 -2.80
C LEU A 90 -0.29 6.21 -2.24
N THR A 91 0.80 5.92 -2.92
CA THR A 91 1.71 4.84 -2.51
C THR A 91 3.15 5.15 -2.90
N ASN A 92 4.09 4.69 -2.08
CA ASN A 92 5.53 4.75 -2.37
C ASN A 92 6.05 3.41 -2.94
N ASN A 93 5.16 2.51 -3.32
CA ASN A 93 5.48 1.19 -3.83
C ASN A 93 5.06 1.08 -5.29
N THR A 94 6.02 0.83 -6.17
CA THR A 94 5.79 0.72 -7.62
C THR A 94 4.75 -0.34 -8.00
N MET A 95 4.70 -1.47 -7.28
CA MET A 95 3.68 -2.51 -7.52
C MET A 95 2.26 -2.05 -7.19
N ASP A 96 2.12 -1.24 -6.14
CA ASP A 96 0.83 -0.67 -5.75
C ASP A 96 0.41 0.44 -6.72
N GLU A 97 1.37 1.22 -7.21
CA GLU A 97 1.15 2.24 -8.23
C GLU A 97 0.67 1.61 -9.56
N GLU A 98 1.37 0.58 -10.04
CA GLU A 98 0.96 -0.16 -11.25
C GLU A 98 -0.43 -0.80 -11.09
N LEU A 99 -0.72 -1.35 -9.91
CA LEU A 99 -2.05 -1.90 -9.63
C LEU A 99 -3.12 -0.82 -9.69
N LEU A 100 -2.89 0.35 -9.10
CA LEU A 100 -3.83 1.47 -9.14
C LEU A 100 -4.03 1.99 -10.56
N ARG A 101 -2.97 2.16 -11.35
CA ARG A 101 -3.04 2.56 -12.76
C ARG A 101 -3.86 1.58 -13.57
N LYS A 102 -3.62 0.28 -13.40
CA LYS A 102 -4.41 -0.77 -14.04
C LYS A 102 -5.87 -0.73 -13.59
N ALA A 103 -6.13 -0.56 -12.30
CA ALA A 103 -7.49 -0.48 -11.75
C ALA A 103 -8.28 0.68 -12.33
N ILE A 104 -7.66 1.86 -12.44
CA ILE A 104 -8.27 3.04 -13.08
C ILE A 104 -8.59 2.74 -14.54
N ALA A 105 -7.62 2.24 -15.32
CA ALA A 105 -7.79 1.93 -16.73
C ALA A 105 -8.91 0.89 -16.98
N VAL A 106 -9.04 -0.11 -16.10
CA VAL A 106 -10.14 -1.10 -16.18
C VAL A 106 -11.49 -0.43 -15.96
N ILE A 107 -11.63 0.44 -14.97
CA ILE A 107 -12.89 1.13 -14.70
C ILE A 107 -13.22 2.09 -15.82
N GLU A 108 -12.25 2.86 -16.32
CA GLU A 108 -12.44 3.80 -17.43
C GLU A 108 -12.92 3.11 -18.71
N ARG A 109 -12.40 1.94 -19.02
CA ARG A 109 -12.82 1.12 -20.16
C ARG A 109 -14.26 0.60 -20.04
N ASN A 110 -14.76 0.50 -18.81
CA ASN A 110 -16.10 0.02 -18.49
C ASN A 110 -17.04 1.15 -18.01
N MET A 111 -16.77 2.41 -18.39
CA MET A 111 -17.57 3.56 -17.93
C MET A 111 -19.04 3.47 -18.34
N ASP A 112 -19.29 3.06 -19.59
CA ASP A 112 -20.63 2.96 -20.16
C ASP A 112 -21.37 1.68 -19.77
N ASN A 113 -20.67 0.74 -19.12
CA ASN A 113 -21.25 -0.53 -18.68
C ASN A 113 -21.94 -0.37 -17.33
N VAL A 114 -23.27 -0.25 -17.32
CA VAL A 114 -24.07 -0.11 -16.11
C VAL A 114 -23.99 -1.36 -15.22
N GLU A 115 -23.81 -2.54 -15.83
CA GLU A 115 -23.71 -3.84 -15.15
C GLU A 115 -22.30 -4.15 -14.64
N PHE A 116 -21.35 -3.20 -14.77
CA PHE A 116 -19.98 -3.44 -14.32
C PHE A 116 -19.90 -3.61 -12.80
N SER A 117 -19.76 -4.85 -12.39
CA SER A 117 -19.77 -5.28 -10.99
C SER A 117 -18.36 -5.40 -10.40
N THR A 118 -18.28 -5.49 -9.06
CA THR A 118 -17.02 -5.77 -8.38
C THR A 118 -16.45 -7.16 -8.70
N GLU A 119 -17.28 -8.11 -9.11
CA GLU A 119 -16.88 -9.44 -9.60
C GLU A 119 -16.17 -9.33 -10.95
N GLN A 120 -16.73 -8.58 -11.89
CA GLN A 120 -16.13 -8.32 -13.20
C GLN A 120 -14.82 -7.55 -13.03
N PHE A 121 -14.81 -6.52 -12.18
CA PHE A 121 -13.61 -5.77 -11.85
C PHE A 121 -12.50 -6.67 -11.32
N ALA A 122 -12.81 -7.56 -10.37
CA ALA A 122 -11.81 -8.48 -9.82
C ALA A 122 -11.26 -9.46 -10.88
N ARG A 123 -12.12 -9.95 -11.80
CA ARG A 123 -11.70 -10.81 -12.92
C ARG A 123 -10.73 -10.09 -13.85
N GLU A 124 -11.04 -8.85 -14.26
CA GLU A 124 -10.16 -8.07 -15.14
C GLU A 124 -8.83 -7.69 -14.47
N MET A 125 -8.85 -7.56 -13.13
CA MET A 125 -7.63 -7.37 -12.33
C MET A 125 -6.83 -8.67 -12.11
N ASN A 126 -7.34 -9.83 -12.54
CA ASN A 126 -6.78 -11.17 -12.24
C ASN A 126 -6.62 -11.42 -10.73
N MET A 127 -7.60 -10.99 -9.95
CA MET A 127 -7.63 -11.12 -8.50
C MET A 127 -8.95 -11.72 -8.02
N SER A 128 -8.93 -12.37 -6.83
CA SER A 128 -10.19 -12.66 -6.16
C SER A 128 -10.82 -11.37 -5.64
N ARG A 129 -12.16 -11.35 -5.56
CA ARG A 129 -12.92 -10.20 -5.04
C ARG A 129 -12.41 -9.74 -3.66
N SER A 130 -12.18 -10.69 -2.76
CA SER A 130 -11.68 -10.40 -1.40
C SER A 130 -10.29 -9.79 -1.42
N ASN A 131 -9.37 -10.32 -2.24
CA ASN A 131 -8.02 -9.79 -2.36
C ASN A 131 -8.02 -8.38 -2.96
N LEU A 132 -8.78 -8.14 -4.01
CA LEU A 132 -8.92 -6.81 -4.61
C LEU A 132 -9.48 -5.80 -3.59
N HIS A 133 -10.56 -6.18 -2.89
CA HIS A 133 -11.17 -5.33 -1.87
C HIS A 133 -10.17 -4.95 -0.76
N LEU A 134 -9.50 -5.95 -0.18
CA LEU A 134 -8.51 -5.72 0.89
C LEU A 134 -7.35 -4.84 0.41
N LYS A 135 -6.88 -5.08 -0.81
CA LYS A 135 -5.77 -4.35 -1.40
C LYS A 135 -6.14 -2.89 -1.68
N LEU A 136 -7.27 -2.63 -2.34
CA LEU A 136 -7.75 -1.28 -2.60
C LEU A 136 -8.01 -0.53 -1.30
N LYS A 137 -8.65 -1.18 -0.31
CA LYS A 137 -8.89 -0.59 1.00
C LYS A 137 -7.60 -0.23 1.73
N ALA A 138 -6.56 -1.06 1.61
CA ALA A 138 -5.26 -0.80 2.24
C ALA A 138 -4.49 0.35 1.58
N ILE A 139 -4.63 0.56 0.26
CA ILE A 139 -3.90 1.60 -0.47
C ILE A 139 -4.68 2.91 -0.50
N THR A 140 -6.00 2.85 -0.72
CA THR A 140 -6.83 4.04 -0.97
C THR A 140 -7.75 4.42 0.19
N GLY A 141 -7.89 3.55 1.19
CA GLY A 141 -8.89 3.69 2.25
C GLY A 141 -10.33 3.36 1.82
N LYS A 142 -10.58 3.09 0.53
CA LYS A 142 -11.91 2.86 -0.05
C LYS A 142 -12.18 1.39 -0.33
N SER A 143 -13.45 0.98 -0.24
CA SER A 143 -13.87 -0.33 -0.74
C SER A 143 -13.76 -0.39 -2.26
N ALA A 144 -13.78 -1.60 -2.85
CA ALA A 144 -13.71 -1.75 -4.31
C ALA A 144 -14.90 -1.06 -5.01
N ILE A 145 -16.08 -1.10 -4.41
CA ILE A 145 -17.28 -0.43 -4.96
C ILE A 145 -17.16 1.10 -4.85
N ASP A 146 -16.69 1.62 -3.71
CA ASP A 146 -16.49 3.06 -3.54
C ASP A 146 -15.40 3.59 -4.47
N PHE A 147 -14.40 2.77 -4.77
CA PHE A 147 -13.34 3.10 -5.71
C PHE A 147 -13.90 3.24 -7.13
N ILE A 148 -14.75 2.29 -7.59
CA ILE A 148 -15.44 2.39 -8.89
C ILE A 148 -16.27 3.67 -8.95
N HIS A 149 -17.10 3.93 -7.93
CA HIS A 149 -17.94 5.12 -7.88
C HIS A 149 -17.12 6.41 -7.91
N LYS A 150 -15.99 6.45 -7.18
CA LYS A 150 -15.10 7.62 -7.16
C LYS A 150 -14.52 7.92 -8.54
N ILE A 151 -14.04 6.89 -9.27
CA ILE A 151 -13.51 7.06 -10.63
C ILE A 151 -14.59 7.58 -11.56
N ARG A 152 -15.77 6.93 -11.55
CA ARG A 152 -16.90 7.34 -12.39
C ARG A 152 -17.34 8.77 -12.10
N PHE A 153 -17.48 9.11 -10.83
CA PHE A 153 -17.84 10.47 -10.41
C PHE A 153 -16.83 11.51 -10.89
N ASN A 154 -15.54 11.24 -10.69
CA ASN A 154 -14.48 12.14 -11.10
C ASN A 154 -14.50 12.39 -12.61
N ARG A 155 -14.73 11.36 -13.42
CA ARG A 155 -14.87 11.50 -14.88
C ARG A 155 -16.11 12.31 -15.28
N ALA A 156 -17.24 12.08 -14.61
CA ALA A 156 -18.44 12.86 -14.84
C ALA A 156 -18.27 14.36 -14.53
N CYS A 157 -17.41 14.71 -13.59
CA CYS A 157 -17.07 16.10 -13.27
C CYS A 157 -16.09 16.76 -14.27
N GLN A 158 -15.43 15.97 -15.12
CA GLN A 158 -14.47 16.46 -16.13
C GLN A 158 -15.08 16.67 -17.52
N LEU A 159 -16.30 16.20 -17.72
CA LEU A 159 -17.11 16.37 -18.95
C LEU A 159 -17.95 17.65 -18.89
#